data_643916b6a82e74a49d86b1f260642d76
#
_entry.id   643916b6a82e74a49d86b1f260642d76
#
_cell.length_a   1.000
_cell.length_b   1.000
_cell.length_c   1.000
_cell.angle_alpha   90.00
_cell.angle_beta   90.00
_cell.angle_gamma   90.00
#
_symmetry.space_group_name_H-M   'P 1'
#
loop_
_entity.id
_entity.type
_entity.pdbx_description
1 polymer ?
#
loop_
_entity_poly.entity_id
_entity_poly.type
_entity_poly.pdbx_seq_one_letter_code
_entity_poly.pdbx_strand_id
1 'polypeptide(L)'
;MKMFVTPGNGAAATILITGAIGDYGKTLTIDKNGKTDSNGNYVKMTLQKGTIELNSSTLNAKANSSRPTLYKATCSAQLSVTGPVTPFNGTGLYKGITGTLNITETYAFIAPLSTSGENKGQCNLSAQPISEYSSITGSGTVSF
;
A
#
# COMPACT_ATOMS: atom_id res chain seq x y z
N MET A 1 17.44 -1.07 5.83
CA MET A 1 16.62 -0.23 4.94
C MET A 1 15.22 -0.07 5.55
N LYS A 2 14.68 1.13 5.54
CA LYS A 2 13.29 1.41 5.93
C LYS A 2 12.60 2.20 4.82
N MET A 3 11.34 1.88 4.56
CA MET A 3 10.50 2.56 3.56
C MET A 3 9.32 3.25 4.24
N PHE A 4 8.99 4.41 3.71
CA PHE A 4 7.81 5.19 4.09
C PHE A 4 7.09 5.60 2.81
N VAL A 5 5.86 5.18 2.65
CA VAL A 5 5.05 5.51 1.48
C VAL A 5 3.86 6.33 1.92
N THR A 6 3.67 7.46 1.29
CA THR A 6 2.47 8.29 1.47
C THR A 6 1.59 8.10 0.24
N PRO A 7 0.46 7.42 0.38
CA PRO A 7 -0.47 7.23 -0.72
C PRO A 7 -0.96 8.55 -1.30
N GLY A 8 -1.08 8.56 -2.62
CA GLY A 8 -1.70 9.65 -3.37
C GLY A 8 -3.09 9.25 -3.86
N ASN A 9 -3.53 9.86 -4.93
CA ASN A 9 -4.78 9.52 -5.58
C ASN A 9 -4.61 8.32 -6.53
N GLY A 10 -5.47 7.33 -6.41
CA GLY A 10 -5.47 6.15 -7.28
C GLY A 10 -4.26 5.25 -7.05
N ALA A 11 -3.59 4.86 -8.14
CA ALA A 11 -2.46 3.93 -8.13
C ALA A 11 -1.11 4.56 -7.72
N ALA A 12 -1.03 5.89 -7.65
CA ALA A 12 0.22 6.62 -7.42
C ALA A 12 0.42 6.99 -5.96
N ALA A 13 1.68 6.98 -5.51
CA ALA A 13 2.10 7.41 -4.18
C ALA A 13 3.51 8.00 -4.22
N THR A 14 3.93 8.64 -3.13
CA THR A 14 5.31 9.07 -2.93
C THR A 14 6.04 8.14 -1.98
N ILE A 15 7.34 7.95 -2.17
CA ILE A 15 8.17 7.06 -1.35
C ILE A 15 9.45 7.75 -0.91
N LEU A 16 9.81 7.52 0.34
CA LEU A 16 11.10 7.81 0.95
C LEU A 16 11.71 6.51 1.47
N ILE A 17 12.94 6.25 1.11
CA ILE A 17 13.71 5.09 1.58
C ILE A 17 14.92 5.61 2.36
N THR A 18 15.05 5.17 3.61
CA THR A 18 16.17 5.52 4.48
C THR A 18 17.08 4.31 4.75
N GLY A 19 18.23 4.57 5.35
CA GLY A 19 19.24 3.55 5.62
C GLY A 19 20.18 3.34 4.44
N ALA A 20 20.55 2.09 4.14
CA ALA A 20 21.58 1.77 3.14
C ALA A 20 21.29 2.28 1.72
N ILE A 21 20.03 2.39 1.33
CA ILE A 21 19.64 2.90 0.00
C ILE A 21 19.67 4.43 -0.04
N GLY A 22 18.98 5.11 0.88
CA GLY A 22 18.91 6.57 0.92
C GLY A 22 18.45 7.17 -0.42
N ASP A 23 17.17 6.96 -0.76
CA ASP A 23 16.59 7.44 -2.02
C ASP A 23 15.11 7.80 -1.86
N TYR A 24 14.55 8.46 -2.85
CA TYR A 24 13.14 8.90 -2.85
C TYR A 24 12.58 8.94 -4.26
N GLY A 25 11.26 9.00 -4.37
CA GLY A 25 10.62 9.07 -5.66
C GLY A 25 9.11 8.83 -5.59
N LYS A 26 8.62 8.15 -6.60
CA LYS A 26 7.20 7.82 -6.74
C LYS A 26 7.00 6.33 -6.88
N THR A 27 5.85 5.87 -6.42
CA THR A 27 5.40 4.50 -6.66
C THR A 27 4.16 4.51 -7.54
N LEU A 28 3.99 3.44 -8.28
CA LEU A 28 2.82 3.20 -9.13
C LEU A 28 2.42 1.73 -8.99
N THR A 29 1.16 1.48 -8.67
CA THR A 29 0.62 0.13 -8.66
C THR A 29 0.37 -0.31 -10.11
N ILE A 30 0.86 -1.49 -10.46
CA ILE A 30 0.86 -2.03 -11.82
C ILE A 30 0.39 -3.48 -11.85
N ASP A 31 -0.06 -3.92 -13.02
CA ASP A 31 -0.30 -5.33 -13.31
C ASP A 31 1.02 -6.09 -13.62
N LYS A 32 0.92 -7.38 -13.88
CA LYS A 32 2.07 -8.23 -14.24
C LYS A 32 2.78 -7.81 -15.54
N ASN A 33 2.15 -7.02 -16.39
CA ASN A 33 2.69 -6.53 -17.66
C ASN A 33 3.28 -5.11 -17.53
N GLY A 34 3.29 -4.54 -16.32
CA GLY A 34 3.79 -3.19 -16.05
C GLY A 34 2.81 -2.07 -16.38
N LYS A 35 1.55 -2.39 -16.70
CA LYS A 35 0.50 -1.40 -16.95
C LYS A 35 -0.10 -0.93 -15.63
N THR A 36 -0.38 0.36 -15.54
CA THR A 36 -1.05 0.95 -14.35
C THR A 36 -2.36 0.24 -14.05
N ASP A 37 -2.48 -0.25 -12.82
CA ASP A 37 -3.67 -0.93 -12.31
C ASP A 37 -3.74 -0.73 -10.80
N SER A 38 -4.73 0.01 -10.31
CA SER A 38 -4.92 0.28 -8.87
C SER A 38 -5.19 -0.99 -8.04
N ASN A 39 -5.61 -2.06 -8.68
CA ASN A 39 -5.82 -3.38 -8.05
C ASN A 39 -4.69 -4.38 -8.37
N GLY A 40 -3.61 -3.91 -8.95
CA GLY A 40 -2.46 -4.72 -9.33
C GLY A 40 -1.72 -5.30 -8.12
N ASN A 41 -1.03 -6.40 -8.36
CA ASN A 41 -0.22 -7.08 -7.34
C ASN A 41 1.27 -6.70 -7.39
N TYR A 42 1.60 -5.68 -8.16
CA TYR A 42 2.97 -5.21 -8.32
C TYR A 42 3.05 -3.71 -8.09
N VAL A 43 4.19 -3.27 -7.62
CA VAL A 43 4.47 -1.85 -7.41
C VAL A 43 5.77 -1.50 -8.13
N LYS A 44 5.73 -0.51 -9.00
CA LYS A 44 6.92 0.08 -9.61
C LYS A 44 7.33 1.33 -8.83
N MET A 45 8.54 1.33 -8.33
CA MET A 45 9.17 2.48 -7.70
C MET A 45 10.10 3.16 -8.71
N THR A 46 9.85 4.43 -9.00
CA THR A 46 10.74 5.29 -9.81
C THR A 46 11.46 6.23 -8.86
N LEU A 47 12.72 5.93 -8.63
CA LEU A 47 13.60 6.61 -7.68
C LEU A 47 14.63 7.46 -8.41
N GLN A 48 15.39 8.27 -7.68
CA GLN A 48 16.42 9.14 -8.29
C GLN A 48 17.59 8.33 -8.89
N LYS A 49 17.91 7.19 -8.31
CA LYS A 49 19.07 6.36 -8.70
C LYS A 49 18.70 5.16 -9.58
N GLY A 50 17.43 4.99 -9.90
CA GLY A 50 16.95 3.87 -10.72
C GLY A 50 15.51 3.48 -10.41
N THR A 51 15.07 2.33 -10.92
CA THR A 51 13.74 1.79 -10.65
C THR A 51 13.84 0.46 -9.94
N ILE A 52 12.82 0.13 -9.19
CA ILE A 52 12.63 -1.19 -8.55
C ILE A 52 11.18 -1.59 -8.73
N GLU A 53 10.92 -2.83 -9.08
CA GLU A 53 9.59 -3.41 -9.01
C GLU A 53 9.47 -4.33 -7.79
N LEU A 54 8.31 -4.31 -7.15
CA LEU A 54 7.99 -5.14 -6.00
C LEU A 54 6.83 -6.08 -6.35
N ASN A 55 6.95 -7.35 -5.96
CA ASN A 55 5.82 -8.27 -5.95
C ASN A 55 5.15 -8.21 -4.57
N SER A 56 3.95 -7.71 -4.51
CA SER A 56 3.13 -7.55 -3.30
C SER A 56 1.94 -8.53 -3.24
N SER A 57 1.89 -9.53 -4.11
CA SER A 57 0.75 -10.45 -4.22
C SER A 57 0.39 -11.13 -2.90
N THR A 58 1.38 -11.56 -2.12
CA THR A 58 1.16 -12.19 -0.81
C THR A 58 0.59 -11.21 0.21
N LEU A 59 1.10 -9.98 0.25
CA LEU A 59 0.59 -8.91 1.13
C LEU A 59 -0.86 -8.56 0.76
N ASN A 60 -1.15 -8.36 -0.53
CA ASN A 60 -2.47 -8.04 -1.03
C ASN A 60 -3.49 -9.16 -0.74
N ALA A 61 -3.11 -10.42 -0.94
CA ALA A 61 -3.97 -11.57 -0.61
C ALA A 61 -4.32 -11.57 0.89
N LYS A 62 -3.35 -11.28 1.74
CA LYS A 62 -3.55 -11.18 3.18
C LYS A 62 -4.46 -9.99 3.55
N ALA A 63 -4.27 -8.84 2.92
CA ALA A 63 -5.11 -7.67 3.11
C ALA A 63 -6.57 -7.96 2.71
N ASN A 64 -6.78 -8.59 1.56
CA ASN A 64 -8.11 -8.94 1.05
C ASN A 64 -8.84 -9.98 1.92
N SER A 65 -8.12 -10.84 2.62
CA SER A 65 -8.69 -11.83 3.56
C SER A 65 -8.88 -11.28 4.98
N SER A 66 -8.34 -10.13 5.28
CA SER A 66 -8.45 -9.48 6.60
C SER A 66 -9.70 -8.61 6.67
N ARG A 67 -10.23 -8.47 7.90
CA ARG A 67 -11.40 -7.63 8.14
C ARG A 67 -11.00 -6.43 9.02
N PRO A 68 -11.47 -5.22 8.69
CA PRO A 68 -11.24 -4.07 9.55
C PRO A 68 -11.96 -4.23 10.89
N THR A 69 -11.37 -3.67 11.94
CA THR A 69 -12.04 -3.48 13.22
C THR A 69 -12.99 -2.31 13.11
N LEU A 70 -14.29 -2.57 13.26
CA LEU A 70 -15.36 -1.57 13.12
C LEU A 70 -15.91 -1.15 14.48
N TYR A 71 -15.92 0.13 14.74
CA TYR A 71 -16.59 0.77 15.87
C TYR A 71 -17.94 1.32 15.42
N LYS A 72 -18.99 0.54 15.60
CA LYS A 72 -20.34 0.85 15.07
C LYS A 72 -20.92 2.18 15.58
N ALA A 73 -20.59 2.57 16.80
CA ALA A 73 -21.10 3.81 17.37
C ALA A 73 -20.58 5.07 16.67
N THR A 74 -19.42 5.01 16.08
CA THR A 74 -18.76 6.15 15.41
C THR A 74 -18.57 5.93 13.92
N CYS A 75 -18.94 4.78 13.40
CA CYS A 75 -18.67 4.35 12.02
C CYS A 75 -17.19 4.43 11.62
N SER A 76 -16.29 4.38 12.59
CA SER A 76 -14.86 4.34 12.34
C SER A 76 -14.36 2.91 12.22
N ALA A 77 -13.40 2.70 11.33
CA ALA A 77 -12.79 1.40 11.12
C ALA A 77 -11.30 1.54 10.86
N GLN A 78 -10.54 0.52 11.20
CA GLN A 78 -9.12 0.44 10.88
C GLN A 78 -8.72 -0.99 10.53
N LEU A 79 -7.72 -1.10 9.68
CA LEU A 79 -7.07 -2.35 9.28
C LEU A 79 -5.57 -2.13 9.26
N SER A 80 -4.81 -3.08 9.80
CA SER A 80 -3.37 -3.12 9.65
C SER A 80 -2.94 -4.52 9.22
N VAL A 81 -2.18 -4.62 8.15
CA VAL A 81 -1.72 -5.89 7.58
C VAL A 81 -0.22 -5.84 7.36
N THR A 82 0.47 -6.87 7.79
CA THR A 82 1.92 -7.02 7.57
C THR A 82 2.20 -8.27 6.76
N GLY A 83 3.03 -8.16 5.76
CA GLY A 83 3.43 -9.29 4.92
C GLY A 83 4.71 -9.06 4.13
N PRO A 84 5.26 -10.14 3.55
CA PRO A 84 6.47 -10.07 2.75
C PRO A 84 6.18 -9.49 1.36
N VAL A 85 7.16 -8.73 0.87
CA VAL A 85 7.20 -8.19 -0.49
C VAL A 85 8.61 -8.44 -1.04
N THR A 86 8.70 -8.87 -2.29
CA THR A 86 9.99 -9.18 -2.92
C THR A 86 10.33 -8.21 -4.03
N PRO A 87 11.51 -7.56 -3.99
CA PRO A 87 11.99 -6.71 -5.07
C PRO A 87 12.48 -7.54 -6.26
N PHE A 88 12.31 -7.00 -7.46
CA PHE A 88 12.81 -7.55 -8.72
C PHE A 88 12.93 -6.44 -9.79
N ASN A 89 13.41 -6.75 -10.99
CA ASN A 89 13.52 -5.82 -12.12
C ASN A 89 14.15 -4.46 -11.76
N GLY A 90 15.22 -4.48 -10.99
CA GLY A 90 15.97 -3.28 -10.67
C GLY A 90 16.72 -2.71 -11.88
N THR A 91 16.74 -1.38 -12.00
CA THR A 91 17.55 -0.66 -13.00
C THR A 91 18.45 0.38 -12.33
N GLY A 92 19.39 0.96 -13.07
CA GLY A 92 20.34 1.92 -12.51
C GLY A 92 21.17 1.30 -11.40
N LEU A 93 21.27 1.93 -10.25
CA LEU A 93 22.01 1.39 -9.11
C LEU A 93 21.35 0.16 -8.46
N TYR A 94 20.12 -0.16 -8.83
CA TYR A 94 19.37 -1.29 -8.28
C TYR A 94 19.39 -2.52 -9.18
N LYS A 95 20.22 -2.51 -10.22
CA LYS A 95 20.34 -3.65 -11.13
C LYS A 95 20.74 -4.90 -10.36
N GLY A 96 19.94 -5.97 -10.52
CA GLY A 96 20.18 -7.24 -9.82
C GLY A 96 19.59 -7.32 -8.43
N ILE A 97 18.77 -6.34 -8.01
CA ILE A 97 18.18 -6.30 -6.67
C ILE A 97 17.44 -7.60 -6.31
N THR A 98 17.74 -8.11 -5.14
CA THR A 98 17.10 -9.27 -4.52
C THR A 98 16.88 -9.01 -3.04
N GLY A 99 16.08 -9.84 -2.39
CA GLY A 99 15.83 -9.75 -0.95
C GLY A 99 14.37 -9.90 -0.59
N THR A 100 14.04 -9.57 0.63
CA THR A 100 12.67 -9.55 1.14
C THR A 100 12.46 -8.38 2.07
N LEU A 101 11.35 -7.71 1.90
CA LEU A 101 10.89 -6.61 2.74
C LEU A 101 9.63 -7.06 3.47
N ASN A 102 9.51 -6.74 4.75
CA ASN A 102 8.26 -6.82 5.48
C ASN A 102 7.58 -5.45 5.43
N ILE A 103 6.43 -5.41 4.82
CA ILE A 103 5.63 -4.20 4.63
C ILE A 103 4.43 -4.25 5.56
N THR A 104 4.17 -3.16 6.26
CA THR A 104 2.94 -2.95 7.03
C THR A 104 2.13 -1.86 6.35
N GLU A 105 0.92 -2.21 5.94
CA GLU A 105 -0.11 -1.29 5.46
C GLU A 105 -1.09 -1.03 6.58
N THR A 106 -1.39 0.24 6.83
CA THR A 106 -2.42 0.66 7.76
C THR A 106 -3.43 1.54 7.03
N TYR A 107 -4.70 1.21 7.19
CA TYR A 107 -5.82 1.96 6.65
C TYR A 107 -6.84 2.24 7.75
N ALA A 108 -7.25 3.48 7.88
CA ALA A 108 -8.28 3.90 8.83
C ALA A 108 -9.24 4.86 8.14
N PHE A 109 -10.52 4.77 8.45
CA PHE A 109 -11.54 5.63 7.84
C PHE A 109 -12.76 5.81 8.74
N ILE A 110 -13.54 6.84 8.42
CA ILE A 110 -14.87 7.08 8.99
C ILE A 110 -15.87 6.94 7.84
N ALA A 111 -16.79 6.00 7.98
CA ALA A 111 -17.85 5.78 7.01
C ALA A 111 -19.04 6.73 7.28
N PRO A 112 -19.77 7.14 6.25
CA PRO A 112 -21.02 7.86 6.42
C PRO A 112 -22.11 6.94 6.96
N LEU A 113 -23.20 7.53 7.46
CA LEU A 113 -24.44 6.84 7.77
C LEU A 113 -25.26 6.63 6.49
N SER A 114 -25.97 5.52 6.40
CA SER A 114 -26.98 5.33 5.37
C SER A 114 -28.13 6.30 5.56
N THR A 115 -28.52 7.00 4.49
CA THR A 115 -29.54 8.06 4.54
C THR A 115 -30.93 7.58 4.14
N SER A 116 -31.06 6.36 3.60
CA SER A 116 -32.31 5.80 3.09
C SER A 116 -32.35 4.27 3.21
N GLY A 117 -33.53 3.69 3.00
CA GLY A 117 -33.74 2.24 3.02
C GLY A 117 -33.78 1.65 4.43
N GLU A 118 -33.73 0.32 4.49
CA GLU A 118 -33.80 -0.45 5.74
C GLU A 118 -32.61 -0.20 6.66
N ASN A 119 -31.45 0.17 6.10
CA ASN A 119 -30.22 0.44 6.84
C ASN A 119 -30.03 1.93 7.22
N LYS A 120 -31.09 2.74 7.09
CA LYS A 120 -31.04 4.16 7.47
C LYS A 120 -30.51 4.35 8.89
N GLY A 121 -29.50 5.20 9.07
CA GLY A 121 -28.86 5.45 10.34
C GLY A 121 -27.77 4.44 10.75
N GLN A 122 -27.51 3.43 9.94
CA GLN A 122 -26.39 2.50 10.13
C GLN A 122 -25.16 2.94 9.33
N CYS A 123 -23.99 2.46 9.71
CA CYS A 123 -22.74 2.73 8.99
C CYS A 123 -22.78 2.15 7.57
N ASN A 124 -22.55 2.98 6.57
CA ASN A 124 -22.49 2.58 5.18
C ASN A 124 -21.03 2.36 4.76
N LEU A 125 -20.55 1.13 4.91
CA LEU A 125 -19.18 0.75 4.57
C LEU A 125 -18.92 0.63 3.06
N SER A 126 -19.97 0.67 2.25
CA SER A 126 -19.86 0.61 0.78
C SER A 126 -19.79 2.01 0.14
N ALA A 127 -20.09 3.05 0.90
CA ALA A 127 -19.98 4.42 0.44
C ALA A 127 -18.55 4.95 0.58
N GLN A 128 -18.26 6.02 -0.15
CA GLN A 128 -16.99 6.71 0.00
C GLN A 128 -16.84 7.22 1.44
N PRO A 129 -15.71 6.99 2.10
CA PRO A 129 -15.46 7.49 3.46
C PRO A 129 -15.59 9.00 3.55
N ILE A 130 -16.05 9.48 4.71
CA ILE A 130 -16.05 10.92 5.05
C ILE A 130 -14.61 11.41 5.20
N SER A 131 -13.77 10.59 5.81
CA SER A 131 -12.35 10.83 6.00
C SER A 131 -11.61 9.50 6.01
N GLU A 132 -10.39 9.50 5.48
CA GLU A 132 -9.55 8.30 5.45
C GLU A 132 -8.07 8.66 5.62
N TYR A 133 -7.33 7.70 6.15
CA TYR A 133 -5.90 7.76 6.29
C TYR A 133 -5.30 6.42 5.91
N SER A 134 -4.23 6.46 5.14
CA SER A 134 -3.44 5.26 4.89
C SER A 134 -1.95 5.55 5.03
N SER A 135 -1.22 4.57 5.48
CA SER A 135 0.23 4.61 5.54
C SER A 135 0.82 3.25 5.20
N ILE A 136 1.98 3.26 4.59
CA ILE A 136 2.72 2.06 4.28
C ILE A 136 4.13 2.25 4.82
N THR A 137 4.57 1.33 5.66
CA THR A 137 5.94 1.28 6.17
C THR A 137 6.56 -0.07 5.88
N GLY A 138 7.85 -0.12 5.73
CA GLY A 138 8.54 -1.37 5.46
C GLY A 138 9.97 -1.37 5.93
N SER A 139 10.48 -2.57 6.20
CA SER A 139 11.87 -2.80 6.53
C SER A 139 12.34 -4.13 5.98
N GLY A 140 13.63 -4.27 5.76
CA GLY A 140 14.21 -5.51 5.30
C GLY A 140 15.63 -5.38 4.79
N THR A 141 16.13 -6.49 4.28
CA THR A 141 17.48 -6.60 3.71
C THR A 141 17.36 -6.83 2.20
N VAL A 142 18.13 -6.07 1.46
CA VAL A 142 18.27 -6.20 0.00
C VAL A 142 19.74 -6.24 -0.37
N SER A 143 20.01 -6.91 -1.50
CA SER A 143 21.32 -6.96 -2.14
C SER A 143 21.17 -6.59 -3.62
N PHE A 144 22.13 -5.90 -4.20
CA PHE A 144 22.21 -5.49 -5.61
C PHE A 144 23.64 -5.17 -6.03
#